data_a8cb2f9a12cbcd6063433eb1aea90933
#
_entry.id   a8cb2f9a12cbcd6063433eb1aea90933
#
_cell.length_a   1.000
_cell.length_b   1.000
_cell.length_c   1.000
_cell.angle_alpha   90.00
_cell.angle_beta   90.00
_cell.angle_gamma   90.00
#
_symmetry.space_group_name_H-M   'P 1'
#
loop_
_entity.id
_entity.type
_entity.pdbx_description
1 polymer ?
#
loop_
_entity_poly.entity_id
_entity_poly.type
_entity_poly.pdbx_seq_one_letter_code
_entity_poly.pdbx_strand_id
1 'polypeptide(L)'
;MGFNHTEMFAYMDLAEQESYHDGEDVFYGYYLPYQGQLRTDSLSGTTDSAAGATALACGFKTINKYVGKDENLNDVQSLTELAISLNMGTAIMSTDKQSGATPAGFSAHADSRNSPTDIIKLQGKLMVDHGTLFKCGLSSTRSCEAAVNEVLAALDQREQFFIMYEEGYIDKNCHNQDIAGAFECMVRFNQVIGLFMEYAFYNPDTLVLITADHETGDLYFDENGTPVCPYDDHTSANVPFFAYGQGAEVFDGFDGENNLIPQYIAAMWGIESFGDGTLAAGN
;
A
#
# COMPACT_ATOMS: atom_id res chain seq x y z
N MET A 1 5.98 -6.63 -2.55
CA MET A 1 5.22 -7.91 -2.59
C MET A 1 4.89 -8.24 -4.04
N GLY A 2 5.47 -9.31 -4.61
CA GLY A 2 5.12 -9.82 -5.95
C GLY A 2 4.04 -10.90 -5.90
N PHE A 3 3.66 -11.44 -7.05
CA PHE A 3 2.66 -12.53 -7.15
C PHE A 3 3.07 -13.75 -6.32
N ASN A 4 4.32 -14.19 -6.38
CA ASN A 4 4.76 -15.38 -5.66
C ASN A 4 4.69 -15.22 -4.13
N HIS A 5 4.72 -14.01 -3.59
CA HIS A 5 4.49 -13.77 -2.16
C HIS A 5 3.05 -14.12 -1.76
N THR A 6 2.07 -13.82 -2.60
CA THR A 6 0.67 -14.18 -2.32
C THR A 6 0.42 -15.69 -2.46
N GLU A 7 1.25 -16.40 -3.23
CA GLU A 7 1.18 -17.85 -3.40
C GLU A 7 1.83 -18.63 -2.25
N MET A 8 2.60 -17.97 -1.36
CA MET A 8 3.22 -18.63 -0.20
C MET A 8 2.21 -19.40 0.65
N PHE A 9 0.96 -18.94 0.72
CA PHE A 9 -0.12 -19.63 1.44
C PHE A 9 -0.40 -21.05 0.93
N ALA A 10 -0.10 -21.35 -0.33
CA ALA A 10 -0.29 -22.68 -0.90
C ALA A 10 0.87 -23.65 -0.59
N TYR A 11 2.03 -23.13 -0.19
CA TYR A 11 3.27 -23.90 -0.07
C TYR A 11 3.86 -23.94 1.35
N MET A 12 3.47 -23.02 2.24
CA MET A 12 4.00 -22.93 3.59
C MET A 12 2.99 -23.42 4.62
N ASP A 13 3.47 -24.11 5.66
CA ASP A 13 2.61 -24.61 6.73
C ASP A 13 2.18 -23.49 7.68
N LEU A 14 0.89 -23.17 7.66
CA LEU A 14 0.29 -22.16 8.51
C LEU A 14 0.13 -22.61 9.95
N ALA A 15 0.03 -23.94 10.20
CA ALA A 15 -0.22 -24.48 11.54
C ALA A 15 0.94 -24.21 12.52
N GLU A 16 2.15 -23.90 12.00
CA GLU A 16 3.31 -23.56 12.82
C GLU A 16 3.39 -22.04 13.11
N GLN A 17 2.50 -21.20 12.55
CA GLN A 17 2.54 -19.76 12.76
C GLN A 17 1.77 -19.35 14.02
N GLU A 18 2.35 -18.46 14.83
CA GLU A 18 1.71 -17.98 16.07
C GLU A 18 0.40 -17.22 15.83
N SER A 19 0.23 -16.66 14.62
CA SER A 19 -0.93 -15.87 14.23
C SER A 19 -1.97 -16.64 13.43
N TYR A 20 -1.78 -17.95 13.25
CA TYR A 20 -2.69 -18.78 12.45
C TYR A 20 -4.10 -18.88 13.07
N HIS A 21 -5.11 -18.66 12.25
CA HIS A 21 -6.51 -18.91 12.54
C HIS A 21 -7.09 -19.85 11.47
N ASP A 22 -7.95 -20.78 11.88
CA ASP A 22 -8.56 -21.77 10.97
C ASP A 22 -9.26 -21.07 9.79
N GLY A 23 -8.86 -21.39 8.57
CA GLY A 23 -9.45 -20.83 7.34
C GLY A 23 -8.57 -19.82 6.57
N GLU A 24 -7.33 -19.58 7.00
CA GLU A 24 -6.39 -18.64 6.35
C GLU A 24 -5.47 -19.29 5.30
N ASP A 25 -5.91 -20.41 4.72
CA ASP A 25 -5.10 -21.18 3.75
C ASP A 25 -4.93 -20.49 2.39
N VAL A 26 -5.54 -19.30 2.19
CA VAL A 26 -5.50 -18.56 0.93
C VAL A 26 -5.37 -17.07 1.21
N PHE A 27 -4.57 -16.38 0.41
CA PHE A 27 -4.51 -14.93 0.41
C PHE A 27 -5.88 -14.34 0.01
N TYR A 28 -6.48 -13.53 0.88
CA TYR A 28 -7.84 -13.01 0.68
C TYR A 28 -8.01 -12.20 -0.61
N GLY A 29 -6.94 -11.58 -1.12
CA GLY A 29 -6.96 -10.92 -2.42
C GLY A 29 -7.52 -11.78 -3.55
N TYR A 30 -7.29 -13.08 -3.54
CA TYR A 30 -7.81 -13.99 -4.57
C TYR A 30 -9.34 -14.21 -4.53
N TYR A 31 -9.99 -13.87 -3.44
CA TYR A 31 -11.45 -13.87 -3.34
C TYR A 31 -12.09 -12.57 -3.82
N LEU A 32 -11.27 -11.53 -4.09
CA LEU A 32 -11.80 -10.26 -4.57
C LEU A 32 -12.20 -10.36 -6.04
N PRO A 33 -13.34 -9.73 -6.42
CA PRO A 33 -13.93 -9.92 -7.74
C PRO A 33 -13.11 -9.32 -8.87
N TYR A 34 -12.31 -8.30 -8.58
CA TYR A 34 -11.53 -7.57 -9.58
C TYR A 34 -10.05 -7.70 -9.28
N GLN A 35 -9.31 -8.23 -10.24
CA GLN A 35 -7.90 -8.56 -10.11
C GLN A 35 -7.13 -8.04 -11.31
N GLY A 36 -5.86 -7.69 -11.11
CA GLY A 36 -5.00 -7.18 -12.15
C GLY A 36 -3.54 -7.17 -11.72
N GLN A 37 -2.76 -6.36 -12.40
CA GLN A 37 -1.34 -6.17 -12.10
C GLN A 37 -0.89 -4.75 -12.37
N LEU A 38 0.16 -4.32 -11.66
CA LEU A 38 0.77 -3.00 -11.80
C LEU A 38 2.23 -3.11 -12.22
N ARG A 39 2.63 -2.23 -13.12
CA ARG A 39 4.04 -1.90 -13.36
C ARG A 39 4.49 -0.84 -12.37
N THR A 40 5.61 -1.07 -11.72
CA THR A 40 6.07 -0.22 -10.60
C THR A 40 7.34 0.56 -10.90
N ASP A 41 7.95 0.41 -12.07
CA ASP A 41 9.17 1.13 -12.42
C ASP A 41 9.07 2.63 -12.15
N SER A 42 10.13 3.19 -11.61
CA SER A 42 10.31 4.63 -11.46
C SER A 42 11.02 5.23 -12.68
N LEU A 43 11.22 6.54 -12.72
CA LEU A 43 12.06 7.18 -13.74
C LEU A 43 13.54 6.79 -13.62
N SER A 44 13.92 6.12 -12.52
CA SER A 44 15.26 5.56 -12.32
C SER A 44 15.41 4.10 -12.80
N GLY A 45 14.35 3.47 -13.32
CA GLY A 45 14.26 2.04 -13.59
C GLY A 45 13.58 1.31 -12.43
N THR A 46 14.17 0.23 -11.92
CA THR A 46 13.63 -0.47 -10.73
C THR A 46 13.40 0.53 -9.60
N THR A 47 12.17 0.59 -9.10
CA THR A 47 11.77 1.59 -8.12
C THR A 47 12.33 1.30 -6.73
N ASP A 48 12.56 2.36 -5.94
CA ASP A 48 12.59 2.24 -4.48
C ASP A 48 11.21 2.58 -3.88
N SER A 49 11.00 2.25 -2.60
CA SER A 49 9.70 2.47 -1.96
C SER A 49 9.29 3.95 -1.91
N ALA A 50 10.22 4.92 -1.95
CA ALA A 50 9.86 6.33 -1.95
C ALA A 50 9.22 6.75 -3.29
N ALA A 51 9.82 6.35 -4.41
CA ALA A 51 9.26 6.62 -5.73
C ALA A 51 7.99 5.79 -5.99
N GLY A 52 7.95 4.51 -5.56
CA GLY A 52 6.77 3.67 -5.65
C GLY A 52 5.59 4.23 -4.86
N ALA A 53 5.82 4.62 -3.60
CA ALA A 53 4.80 5.26 -2.77
C ALA A 53 4.35 6.62 -3.33
N THR A 54 5.27 7.42 -3.87
CA THR A 54 4.91 8.69 -4.54
C THR A 54 4.02 8.44 -5.74
N ALA A 55 4.28 7.40 -6.54
CA ALA A 55 3.43 7.04 -7.66
C ALA A 55 2.02 6.66 -7.21
N LEU A 56 1.89 5.81 -6.18
CA LEU A 56 0.61 5.37 -5.62
C LEU A 56 -0.13 6.46 -4.83
N ALA A 57 0.59 7.42 -4.27
CA ALA A 57 -0.01 8.50 -3.48
C ALA A 57 -0.38 9.73 -4.29
N CYS A 58 0.46 10.10 -5.27
CA CYS A 58 0.38 11.40 -5.94
C CYS A 58 0.07 11.30 -7.45
N GLY A 59 0.14 10.10 -8.03
CA GLY A 59 -0.11 9.91 -9.48
C GLY A 59 1.04 10.37 -10.38
N PHE A 60 2.26 10.44 -9.85
CA PHE A 60 3.47 10.82 -10.59
C PHE A 60 4.52 9.73 -10.51
N LYS A 61 5.05 9.32 -11.66
CA LYS A 61 6.33 8.61 -11.68
C LYS A 61 7.45 9.62 -11.33
N THR A 62 8.37 9.22 -10.46
CA THR A 62 9.44 10.09 -10.00
C THR A 62 10.80 9.36 -9.93
N ILE A 63 11.82 10.05 -9.47
CA ILE A 63 13.17 9.54 -9.27
C ILE A 63 13.26 8.84 -7.91
N ASN A 64 14.01 7.73 -7.84
CA ASN A 64 14.24 7.01 -6.59
C ASN A 64 14.70 7.95 -5.46
N LYS A 65 14.20 7.69 -4.26
CA LYS A 65 14.39 8.44 -3.02
C LYS A 65 13.57 9.73 -2.91
N TYR A 66 12.97 10.28 -3.96
CA TYR A 66 12.08 11.44 -3.85
C TYR A 66 10.78 11.04 -3.17
N VAL A 67 10.27 11.91 -2.31
CA VAL A 67 9.07 11.69 -1.49
C VAL A 67 8.05 12.78 -1.80
N GLY A 68 6.91 12.42 -2.36
CA GLY A 68 5.83 13.36 -2.69
C GLY A 68 6.26 14.48 -3.64
N LYS A 69 7.23 14.21 -4.52
CA LYS A 69 7.78 15.19 -5.47
C LYS A 69 7.85 14.60 -6.87
N ASP A 70 7.70 15.47 -7.87
CA ASP A 70 7.95 15.13 -9.27
C ASP A 70 9.46 15.03 -9.59
N GLU A 71 9.80 14.76 -10.85
CA GLU A 71 11.18 14.65 -11.33
C GLU A 71 11.99 15.95 -11.21
N ASN A 72 11.29 17.10 -11.11
CA ASN A 72 11.88 18.44 -11.02
C ASN A 72 11.92 18.95 -9.56
N LEU A 73 11.66 18.07 -8.56
CA LEU A 73 11.59 18.40 -7.14
C LEU A 73 10.45 19.37 -6.77
N ASN A 74 9.40 19.50 -7.60
CA ASN A 74 8.20 20.19 -7.19
C ASN A 74 7.37 19.30 -6.27
N ASP A 75 6.75 19.88 -5.24
CA ASP A 75 5.78 19.17 -4.39
C ASP A 75 4.55 18.80 -5.23
N VAL A 76 4.11 17.54 -5.15
CA VAL A 76 2.95 17.03 -5.86
C VAL A 76 1.89 16.53 -4.87
N GLN A 77 0.64 16.95 -5.05
CA GLN A 77 -0.44 16.66 -4.12
C GLN A 77 -0.65 15.15 -3.94
N SER A 78 -0.70 14.69 -2.71
CA SER A 78 -1.03 13.31 -2.36
C SER A 78 -2.54 13.09 -2.21
N LEU A 79 -3.00 11.83 -2.30
CA LEU A 79 -4.39 11.45 -2.00
C LEU A 79 -4.79 11.85 -0.57
N THR A 80 -3.86 11.82 0.39
CA THR A 80 -4.13 12.30 1.76
C THR A 80 -4.45 13.79 1.77
N GLU A 81 -3.67 14.61 1.08
CA GLU A 81 -3.92 16.05 0.98
C GLU A 81 -5.18 16.36 0.17
N LEU A 82 -5.44 15.60 -0.88
CA LEU A 82 -6.69 15.70 -1.64
C LEU A 82 -7.89 15.37 -0.75
N ALA A 83 -7.85 14.25 -0.01
CA ALA A 83 -8.90 13.87 0.93
C ALA A 83 -9.15 14.95 1.99
N ILE A 84 -8.08 15.53 2.55
CA ILE A 84 -8.16 16.66 3.48
C ILE A 84 -8.88 17.86 2.83
N SER A 85 -8.52 18.20 1.58
CA SER A 85 -9.15 19.33 0.85
C SER A 85 -10.65 19.11 0.61
N LEU A 86 -11.06 17.84 0.53
CA LEU A 86 -12.46 17.41 0.41
C LEU A 86 -13.17 17.23 1.77
N ASN A 87 -12.52 17.65 2.87
CA ASN A 87 -13.02 17.50 4.25
C ASN A 87 -13.24 16.05 4.70
N MET A 88 -12.52 15.09 4.11
CA MET A 88 -12.55 13.68 4.51
C MET A 88 -11.70 13.45 5.76
N GLY A 89 -12.03 12.42 6.54
CA GLY A 89 -11.11 11.90 7.57
C GLY A 89 -9.92 11.18 6.94
N THR A 90 -8.75 11.24 7.57
CA THR A 90 -7.55 10.60 6.99
C THR A 90 -6.77 9.80 8.03
N ALA A 91 -6.22 8.66 7.62
CA ALA A 91 -5.31 7.86 8.43
C ALA A 91 -4.17 7.25 7.61
N ILE A 92 -2.98 7.24 8.19
CA ILE A 92 -1.77 6.59 7.68
C ILE A 92 -1.34 5.55 8.71
N MET A 93 -1.29 4.30 8.28
CA MET A 93 -0.97 3.17 9.14
C MET A 93 0.17 2.36 8.54
N SER A 94 1.08 1.86 9.37
CA SER A 94 2.20 1.06 8.89
C SER A 94 2.81 0.20 9.99
N THR A 95 3.30 -0.97 9.65
CA THR A 95 4.20 -1.73 10.50
C THR A 95 5.60 -1.11 10.53
N ASP A 96 5.99 -0.32 9.52
CA ASP A 96 7.23 0.47 9.57
C ASP A 96 7.10 1.73 10.45
N LYS A 97 8.21 2.41 10.66
CA LYS A 97 8.25 3.72 11.35
C LYS A 97 7.48 4.78 10.57
N GLN A 98 6.96 5.78 11.26
CA GLN A 98 6.19 6.87 10.66
C GLN A 98 6.95 7.61 9.54
N SER A 99 8.27 7.79 9.67
CA SER A 99 9.13 8.36 8.61
C SER A 99 9.58 7.35 7.55
N GLY A 100 9.02 6.14 7.53
CA GLY A 100 9.23 5.17 6.46
C GLY A 100 8.83 5.74 5.10
N ALA A 101 9.34 5.16 4.02
CA ALA A 101 9.16 5.71 2.68
C ALA A 101 7.69 5.75 2.27
N THR A 102 6.93 4.69 2.55
CA THR A 102 5.52 4.61 2.18
C THR A 102 4.64 5.56 3.00
N PRO A 103 4.69 5.56 4.35
CA PRO A 103 4.00 6.58 5.12
C PRO A 103 4.37 8.01 4.70
N ALA A 104 5.65 8.25 4.38
CA ALA A 104 6.12 9.56 3.94
C ALA A 104 5.55 9.95 2.57
N GLY A 105 5.54 9.05 1.57
CA GLY A 105 5.01 9.31 0.23
C GLY A 105 3.54 9.72 0.23
N PHE A 106 2.76 9.21 1.19
CA PHE A 106 1.35 9.58 1.38
C PHE A 106 1.13 10.83 2.24
N SER A 107 2.16 11.42 2.86
CA SER A 107 1.94 12.44 3.88
C SER A 107 3.01 13.53 3.99
N ALA A 108 4.00 13.55 3.11
CA ALA A 108 5.10 14.52 3.18
C ALA A 108 5.72 14.78 1.80
N HIS A 109 6.47 15.89 1.71
CA HIS A 109 7.26 16.25 0.54
C HIS A 109 8.71 16.46 0.98
N ALA A 110 9.62 15.63 0.47
CA ALA A 110 11.03 15.71 0.79
C ALA A 110 11.91 15.33 -0.41
N ASP A 111 13.04 16.00 -0.55
CA ASP A 111 14.00 15.72 -1.63
C ASP A 111 14.63 14.33 -1.48
N SER A 112 14.52 13.73 -0.27
CA SER A 112 15.00 12.38 -0.02
C SER A 112 14.29 11.72 1.14
N ARG A 113 13.97 10.41 0.99
CA ARG A 113 13.50 9.53 2.09
C ARG A 113 14.49 9.48 3.28
N ASN A 114 15.73 9.88 3.06
CA ASN A 114 16.76 9.93 4.10
C ASN A 114 16.72 11.23 4.94
N SER A 115 15.65 12.00 4.86
CA SER A 115 15.40 13.22 5.65
C SER A 115 14.29 13.02 6.70
N PRO A 116 14.42 12.07 7.66
CA PRO A 116 13.33 11.69 8.56
C PRO A 116 12.85 12.85 9.44
N THR A 117 13.73 13.77 9.79
CA THR A 117 13.36 14.95 10.61
C THR A 117 12.38 15.87 9.87
N ASP A 118 12.63 16.13 8.58
CA ASP A 118 11.76 16.98 7.78
C ASP A 118 10.42 16.29 7.52
N ILE A 119 10.45 14.98 7.20
CA ILE A 119 9.27 14.15 7.02
C ILE A 119 8.37 14.21 8.28
N ILE A 120 8.91 13.90 9.46
CA ILE A 120 8.15 13.92 10.73
C ILE A 120 7.57 15.31 11.02
N LYS A 121 8.30 16.37 10.70
CA LYS A 121 7.82 17.75 10.88
C LYS A 121 6.60 18.04 9.98
N LEU A 122 6.59 17.59 8.74
CA LEU A 122 5.47 17.77 7.81
C LEU A 122 4.26 16.92 8.24
N GLN A 123 4.48 15.67 8.62
CA GLN A 123 3.45 14.80 9.16
C GLN A 123 2.83 15.36 10.44
N GLY A 124 3.64 15.97 11.31
CA GLY A 124 3.17 16.65 12.50
C GLY A 124 2.20 17.80 12.22
N LYS A 125 2.37 18.51 11.08
CA LYS A 125 1.40 19.52 10.64
C LYS A 125 0.07 18.87 10.21
N LEU A 126 0.10 17.77 9.46
CA LEU A 126 -1.13 17.05 9.08
C LEU A 126 -1.90 16.57 10.31
N MET A 127 -1.21 16.09 11.35
CA MET A 127 -1.83 15.70 12.62
C MET A 127 -2.51 16.87 13.32
N VAL A 128 -1.79 17.99 13.46
CA VAL A 128 -2.24 19.15 14.24
C VAL A 128 -3.31 19.95 13.49
N ASP A 129 -3.08 20.21 12.21
CA ASP A 129 -3.90 21.14 11.43
C ASP A 129 -5.15 20.46 10.85
N HIS A 130 -5.08 19.15 10.59
CA HIS A 130 -6.14 18.41 9.89
C HIS A 130 -6.65 17.16 10.63
N GLY A 131 -6.00 16.79 11.74
CA GLY A 131 -6.42 15.62 12.54
C GLY A 131 -6.14 14.28 11.86
N THR A 132 -5.17 14.21 10.91
CA THR A 132 -4.75 12.96 10.30
C THR A 132 -4.23 12.00 11.37
N LEU A 133 -4.76 10.78 11.38
CA LEU A 133 -4.34 9.75 12.33
C LEU A 133 -3.08 9.02 11.82
N PHE A 134 -2.07 8.90 12.66
CA PHE A 134 -0.87 8.10 12.36
C PHE A 134 -0.77 6.94 13.33
N LYS A 135 -0.75 5.71 12.81
CA LYS A 135 -0.57 4.45 13.56
C LYS A 135 0.58 3.67 12.93
N CYS A 136 1.81 4.01 13.28
CA CYS A 136 3.02 3.43 12.70
C CYS A 136 3.87 2.72 13.75
N GLY A 137 4.74 1.79 13.30
CA GLY A 137 5.56 0.95 14.18
C GLY A 137 4.75 -0.21 14.78
N LEU A 138 3.71 -0.66 14.10
CA LEU A 138 2.89 -1.79 14.52
C LEU A 138 3.72 -3.08 14.36
N SER A 139 3.88 -3.86 15.42
CA SER A 139 4.88 -4.96 15.46
C SER A 139 4.29 -6.36 15.63
N SER A 140 2.96 -6.48 15.74
CA SER A 140 2.29 -7.76 15.89
C SER A 140 0.89 -7.73 15.28
N THR A 141 0.35 -8.89 14.93
CA THR A 141 -1.04 -9.04 14.47
C THR A 141 -2.01 -8.31 15.39
N ARG A 142 -1.93 -8.58 16.68
CA ARG A 142 -2.81 -7.94 17.66
C ARG A 142 -2.71 -6.41 17.67
N SER A 143 -1.51 -5.85 17.49
CA SER A 143 -1.35 -4.39 17.42
C SER A 143 -1.90 -3.82 16.12
N CYS A 144 -1.78 -4.53 15.00
CA CYS A 144 -2.35 -4.14 13.72
C CYS A 144 -3.89 -4.16 13.78
N GLU A 145 -4.49 -5.25 14.23
CA GLU A 145 -5.95 -5.39 14.39
C GLU A 145 -6.53 -4.32 15.31
N ALA A 146 -5.89 -4.10 16.47
CA ALA A 146 -6.33 -3.07 17.41
C ALA A 146 -6.27 -1.67 16.79
N ALA A 147 -5.19 -1.35 16.05
CA ALA A 147 -5.03 -0.07 15.39
C ALA A 147 -6.04 0.12 14.25
N VAL A 148 -6.33 -0.90 13.45
CA VAL A 148 -7.35 -0.86 12.38
C VAL A 148 -8.72 -0.58 12.99
N ASN A 149 -9.12 -1.36 14.01
CA ASN A 149 -10.42 -1.18 14.67
C ASN A 149 -10.55 0.20 15.30
N GLU A 150 -9.49 0.73 15.95
CA GLU A 150 -9.48 2.08 16.52
C GLU A 150 -9.64 3.15 15.43
N VAL A 151 -8.90 3.04 14.31
CA VAL A 151 -8.97 4.00 13.21
C VAL A 151 -10.33 3.96 12.52
N LEU A 152 -10.86 2.77 12.22
CA LEU A 152 -12.19 2.62 11.62
C LEU A 152 -13.26 3.25 12.53
N ALA A 153 -13.25 2.94 13.84
CA ALA A 153 -14.21 3.51 14.77
C ALA A 153 -14.10 5.05 14.89
N ALA A 154 -12.89 5.60 14.79
CA ALA A 154 -12.68 7.05 14.81
C ALA A 154 -13.15 7.74 13.52
N LEU A 155 -12.95 7.11 12.37
CA LEU A 155 -13.29 7.66 11.07
C LEU A 155 -14.74 7.38 10.64
N ASP A 156 -15.40 6.37 11.19
CA ASP A 156 -16.82 6.07 10.98
C ASP A 156 -17.76 7.24 11.38
N GLN A 157 -17.26 8.16 12.20
CA GLN A 157 -17.95 9.41 12.54
C GLN A 157 -17.83 10.51 11.46
N ARG A 158 -17.05 10.26 10.43
CA ARG A 158 -16.88 11.17 9.28
C ARG A 158 -17.78 10.72 8.15
N GLU A 159 -18.26 11.67 7.34
CA GLU A 159 -19.07 11.36 6.15
C GLU A 159 -18.27 10.53 5.14
N GLN A 160 -16.98 10.86 4.99
CA GLN A 160 -16.05 10.17 4.11
C GLN A 160 -14.66 10.10 4.75
N PHE A 161 -13.87 9.11 4.37
CA PHE A 161 -12.49 8.97 4.84
C PHE A 161 -11.58 8.28 3.82
N PHE A 162 -10.28 8.47 4.01
CA PHE A 162 -9.21 7.78 3.29
C PHE A 162 -8.23 7.16 4.29
N ILE A 163 -7.94 5.88 4.12
CA ILE A 163 -6.96 5.14 4.93
C ILE A 163 -5.91 4.54 4.00
N MET A 164 -4.63 4.74 4.32
CA MET A 164 -3.51 3.97 3.80
C MET A 164 -2.98 3.04 4.89
N TYR A 165 -2.87 1.75 4.61
CA TYR A 165 -2.22 0.75 5.46
C TYR A 165 -1.06 0.10 4.72
N GLU A 166 0.08 -0.08 5.39
CA GLU A 166 1.26 -0.74 4.88
C GLU A 166 1.73 -1.89 5.79
N GLU A 167 2.01 -3.04 5.20
CA GLU A 167 2.82 -4.10 5.80
C GLU A 167 4.25 -4.01 5.26
N GLY A 168 5.08 -3.17 5.86
CA GLY A 168 6.43 -2.86 5.38
C GLY A 168 7.49 -3.93 5.71
N TYR A 169 7.15 -4.95 6.53
CA TYR A 169 8.12 -5.97 6.90
C TYR A 169 8.15 -7.17 5.94
N ILE A 170 7.21 -7.30 5.01
CA ILE A 170 7.34 -8.26 3.89
C ILE A 170 8.62 -7.94 3.13
N ASP A 171 8.76 -6.70 2.67
CA ASP A 171 9.93 -6.19 1.96
C ASP A 171 11.24 -6.36 2.76
N LYS A 172 11.24 -5.91 4.02
CA LYS A 172 12.45 -5.97 4.87
C LYS A 172 12.93 -7.39 5.13
N ASN A 173 12.02 -8.34 5.27
CA ASN A 173 12.40 -9.75 5.45
C ASN A 173 12.93 -10.32 4.13
N CYS A 174 12.36 -9.96 2.98
CA CYS A 174 12.90 -10.34 1.67
C CYS A 174 14.31 -9.77 1.44
N HIS A 175 14.58 -8.52 1.80
CA HIS A 175 15.93 -7.96 1.79
C HIS A 175 16.93 -8.76 2.65
N ASN A 176 16.47 -9.34 3.74
CA ASN A 176 17.28 -10.21 4.61
C ASN A 176 17.25 -11.68 4.18
N GLN A 177 16.55 -12.01 3.10
CA GLN A 177 16.31 -13.38 2.64
C GLN A 177 15.67 -14.27 3.74
N ASP A 178 14.94 -13.65 4.66
CA ASP A 178 14.15 -14.29 5.71
C ASP A 178 12.73 -14.61 5.20
N ILE A 179 12.61 -15.73 4.51
CA ILE A 179 11.36 -16.17 3.90
C ILE A 179 10.30 -16.48 4.96
N ALA A 180 10.68 -17.08 6.09
CA ALA A 180 9.75 -17.39 7.16
C ALA A 180 9.18 -16.11 7.78
N GLY A 181 10.02 -15.12 8.06
CA GLY A 181 9.58 -13.80 8.53
C GLY A 181 8.74 -13.04 7.50
N ALA A 182 9.05 -13.17 6.20
CA ALA A 182 8.22 -12.59 5.15
C ALA A 182 6.82 -13.23 5.13
N PHE A 183 6.74 -14.54 5.29
CA PHE A 183 5.47 -15.26 5.35
C PHE A 183 4.63 -14.90 6.59
N GLU A 184 5.24 -14.80 7.77
CA GLU A 184 4.54 -14.31 8.97
C GLU A 184 3.92 -12.91 8.74
N CYS A 185 4.64 -12.03 8.03
CA CYS A 185 4.13 -10.71 7.66
C CYS A 185 2.99 -10.81 6.63
N MET A 186 3.06 -11.74 5.68
CA MET A 186 1.97 -12.00 4.74
C MET A 186 0.71 -12.50 5.46
N VAL A 187 0.84 -13.40 6.43
CA VAL A 187 -0.29 -13.87 7.25
C VAL A 187 -0.91 -12.69 8.02
N ARG A 188 -0.10 -11.88 8.68
CA ARG A 188 -0.58 -10.67 9.38
C ARG A 188 -1.28 -9.68 8.43
N PHE A 189 -0.72 -9.46 7.25
CA PHE A 189 -1.33 -8.59 6.24
C PHE A 189 -2.68 -9.14 5.78
N ASN A 190 -2.77 -10.45 5.56
CA ASN A 190 -4.02 -11.11 5.18
C ASN A 190 -5.13 -10.92 6.22
N GLN A 191 -4.79 -10.99 7.51
CA GLN A 191 -5.75 -10.73 8.61
C GLN A 191 -6.25 -9.28 8.58
N VAL A 192 -5.35 -8.32 8.34
CA VAL A 192 -5.74 -6.90 8.21
C VAL A 192 -6.64 -6.68 6.98
N ILE A 193 -6.34 -7.33 5.85
CA ILE A 193 -7.22 -7.32 4.67
C ILE A 193 -8.62 -7.81 5.05
N GLY A 194 -8.72 -8.91 5.81
CA GLY A 194 -9.99 -9.44 6.30
C GLY A 194 -10.82 -8.40 7.05
N LEU A 195 -10.20 -7.60 7.93
CA LEU A 195 -10.89 -6.54 8.67
C LEU A 195 -11.42 -5.42 7.75
N PHE A 196 -10.63 -4.98 6.77
CA PHE A 196 -11.09 -3.97 5.82
C PHE A 196 -12.18 -4.51 4.90
N MET A 197 -12.10 -5.78 4.48
CA MET A 197 -13.16 -6.42 3.69
C MET A 197 -14.44 -6.58 4.50
N GLU A 198 -14.36 -6.98 5.78
CA GLU A 198 -15.51 -7.05 6.68
C GLU A 198 -16.17 -5.68 6.83
N TYR A 199 -15.37 -4.62 7.06
CA TYR A 199 -15.88 -3.25 7.12
C TYR A 199 -16.61 -2.88 5.82
N ALA A 200 -15.99 -3.11 4.66
CA ALA A 200 -16.59 -2.78 3.36
C ALA A 200 -17.84 -3.61 3.05
N PHE A 201 -17.93 -4.84 3.54
CA PHE A 201 -19.14 -5.66 3.38
C PHE A 201 -20.35 -5.04 4.11
N TYR A 202 -20.15 -4.49 5.31
CA TYR A 202 -21.21 -3.79 6.06
C TYR A 202 -21.40 -2.33 5.64
N ASN A 203 -20.43 -1.75 4.92
CA ASN A 203 -20.42 -0.38 4.42
C ASN A 203 -20.16 -0.37 2.91
N PRO A 204 -21.19 -0.66 2.08
CA PRO A 204 -21.02 -0.95 0.65
C PRO A 204 -20.51 0.24 -0.18
N ASP A 205 -20.51 1.45 0.37
CA ASP A 205 -19.93 2.65 -0.25
C ASP A 205 -18.40 2.75 -0.08
N THR A 206 -17.76 1.67 0.42
CA THR A 206 -16.32 1.59 0.64
C THR A 206 -15.63 0.91 -0.54
N LEU A 207 -14.51 1.47 -0.99
CA LEU A 207 -13.57 0.86 -1.93
C LEU A 207 -12.35 0.36 -1.17
N VAL A 208 -11.98 -0.90 -1.36
CA VAL A 208 -10.73 -1.51 -0.84
C VAL A 208 -9.84 -1.87 -2.01
N LEU A 209 -8.61 -1.38 -2.00
CA LEU A 209 -7.57 -1.68 -2.98
C LEU A 209 -6.36 -2.31 -2.28
N ILE A 210 -5.82 -3.38 -2.85
CA ILE A 210 -4.67 -4.10 -2.31
C ILE A 210 -3.62 -4.24 -3.38
N THR A 211 -2.40 -3.78 -3.10
CA THR A 211 -1.27 -3.89 -4.02
C THR A 211 0.05 -3.76 -3.28
N ALA A 212 1.14 -3.60 -4.03
CA ALA A 212 2.47 -3.27 -3.52
C ALA A 212 3.08 -2.12 -4.33
N ASP A 213 4.06 -1.46 -3.74
CA ASP A 213 4.87 -0.43 -4.37
C ASP A 213 5.96 -1.03 -5.29
N HIS A 214 6.41 -2.26 -5.02
CA HIS A 214 7.33 -3.07 -5.83
C HIS A 214 7.37 -4.53 -5.38
N GLU A 215 8.03 -5.36 -6.16
CA GLU A 215 8.47 -6.70 -5.78
C GLU A 215 9.86 -6.64 -5.13
N THR A 216 10.16 -7.57 -4.21
CA THR A 216 11.45 -7.71 -3.53
C THR A 216 11.86 -9.16 -3.45
N GLY A 217 13.12 -9.47 -3.78
CA GLY A 217 13.73 -10.76 -3.59
C GLY A 217 13.66 -11.71 -4.77
N ASP A 218 12.89 -11.39 -5.82
CA ASP A 218 12.62 -12.29 -6.96
C ASP A 218 12.13 -13.68 -6.48
N LEU A 219 11.18 -13.66 -5.52
CA LEU A 219 10.67 -14.88 -4.90
C LEU A 219 10.12 -15.82 -5.96
N TYR A 220 10.57 -17.07 -5.93
CA TYR A 220 10.02 -18.16 -6.73
C TYR A 220 9.92 -19.46 -5.90
N PHE A 221 9.23 -20.47 -6.42
CA PHE A 221 9.16 -21.80 -5.83
C PHE A 221 10.01 -22.76 -6.65
N ASP A 222 10.89 -23.51 -5.97
CA ASP A 222 11.71 -24.53 -6.61
C ASP A 222 10.86 -25.75 -7.04
N GLU A 223 11.52 -26.77 -7.62
CA GLU A 223 10.85 -27.99 -8.10
C GLU A 223 10.16 -28.81 -6.99
N ASN A 224 10.47 -28.55 -5.72
CA ASN A 224 9.87 -29.19 -4.54
C ASN A 224 8.78 -28.31 -3.91
N GLY A 225 8.49 -27.13 -4.47
CA GLY A 225 7.57 -26.16 -3.90
C GLY A 225 8.17 -25.34 -2.75
N THR A 226 9.52 -25.36 -2.58
CA THR A 226 10.19 -24.57 -1.55
C THR A 226 10.35 -23.12 -2.03
N PRO A 227 9.92 -22.10 -1.26
CA PRO A 227 10.12 -20.71 -1.64
C PRO A 227 11.59 -20.31 -1.53
N VAL A 228 12.08 -19.58 -2.52
CA VAL A 228 13.46 -19.10 -2.64
C VAL A 228 13.46 -17.63 -2.98
N CYS A 229 14.21 -16.83 -2.23
CA CYS A 229 14.49 -15.41 -2.51
C CYS A 229 15.97 -15.28 -2.92
N PRO A 230 16.32 -15.28 -4.21
CA PRO A 230 17.72 -15.27 -4.65
C PRO A 230 18.38 -13.90 -4.52
N TYR A 231 17.60 -12.80 -4.45
CA TYR A 231 18.10 -11.44 -4.36
C TYR A 231 17.78 -10.81 -3.00
N ASP A 232 18.57 -9.81 -2.65
CA ASP A 232 18.40 -8.97 -1.46
C ASP A 232 17.92 -7.55 -1.81
N ASP A 233 17.38 -7.35 -3.02
CA ASP A 233 16.96 -6.04 -3.55
C ASP A 233 15.64 -6.16 -4.33
N HIS A 234 15.12 -5.02 -4.75
CA HIS A 234 13.89 -4.93 -5.53
C HIS A 234 14.07 -5.44 -6.96
N THR A 235 12.97 -5.87 -7.56
CA THR A 235 12.91 -6.20 -8.98
C THR A 235 11.87 -5.33 -9.71
N SER A 236 11.93 -5.34 -11.05
CA SER A 236 10.92 -4.69 -11.91
C SER A 236 9.75 -5.63 -12.27
N ALA A 237 9.58 -6.73 -11.54
CA ALA A 237 8.45 -7.61 -11.74
C ALA A 237 7.14 -6.89 -11.41
N ASN A 238 6.09 -7.16 -12.21
CA ASN A 238 4.77 -6.63 -11.92
C ASN A 238 4.28 -7.12 -10.56
N VAL A 239 3.51 -6.28 -9.88
CA VAL A 239 2.90 -6.62 -8.60
C VAL A 239 1.40 -6.90 -8.77
N PRO A 240 0.81 -7.77 -7.92
CA PRO A 240 -0.62 -8.03 -7.96
C PRO A 240 -1.42 -6.79 -7.54
N PHE A 241 -2.61 -6.68 -8.11
CA PHE A 241 -3.59 -5.66 -7.77
C PHE A 241 -4.96 -6.31 -7.59
N PHE A 242 -5.63 -5.99 -6.48
CA PHE A 242 -6.95 -6.51 -6.16
C PHE A 242 -7.85 -5.36 -5.73
N ALA A 243 -9.13 -5.43 -6.13
CA ALA A 243 -10.11 -4.42 -5.80
C ALA A 243 -11.45 -5.03 -5.35
N TYR A 244 -12.10 -4.37 -4.38
CA TYR A 244 -13.41 -4.74 -3.86
C TYR A 244 -14.20 -3.50 -3.47
N GLY A 245 -15.51 -3.53 -3.68
CA GLY A 245 -16.46 -2.52 -3.21
C GLY A 245 -16.86 -1.51 -4.27
N GLN A 246 -17.29 -0.34 -3.85
CA GLN A 246 -17.86 0.67 -4.74
C GLN A 246 -16.86 1.17 -5.78
N GLY A 247 -17.22 1.09 -7.06
CA GLY A 247 -16.38 1.57 -8.16
C GLY A 247 -15.22 0.63 -8.53
N ALA A 248 -15.08 -0.52 -7.84
CA ALA A 248 -13.98 -1.46 -8.08
C ALA A 248 -14.00 -2.10 -9.48
N GLU A 249 -15.16 -2.10 -10.17
CA GLU A 249 -15.34 -2.66 -11.50
C GLU A 249 -14.47 -1.99 -12.58
N VAL A 250 -14.03 -0.76 -12.37
CA VAL A 250 -13.14 -0.06 -13.32
C VAL A 250 -11.74 -0.70 -13.35
N PHE A 251 -11.44 -1.54 -12.39
CA PHE A 251 -10.15 -2.22 -12.26
C PHE A 251 -10.20 -3.70 -12.72
N ASP A 252 -11.28 -4.14 -13.35
CA ASP A 252 -11.40 -5.51 -13.85
C ASP A 252 -10.35 -5.79 -14.93
N GLY A 253 -9.46 -6.76 -14.67
CA GLY A 253 -8.35 -7.09 -15.57
C GLY A 253 -7.31 -5.96 -15.72
N PHE A 254 -7.21 -5.03 -14.77
CA PHE A 254 -6.30 -3.90 -14.86
C PHE A 254 -4.85 -4.34 -15.07
N ASP A 255 -4.22 -3.83 -16.12
CA ASP A 255 -2.80 -4.01 -16.45
C ASP A 255 -2.21 -2.65 -16.80
N GLY A 256 -1.70 -1.94 -15.80
CA GLY A 256 -1.32 -0.53 -15.96
C GLY A 256 -0.16 -0.10 -15.08
N GLU A 257 0.15 1.19 -15.19
CA GLU A 257 1.14 1.85 -14.34
C GLU A 257 0.56 2.15 -12.95
N ASN A 258 1.36 2.02 -11.90
CA ASN A 258 0.92 2.27 -10.52
C ASN A 258 0.48 3.73 -10.27
N ASN A 259 1.01 4.70 -11.00
CA ASN A 259 0.61 6.11 -10.90
C ASN A 259 -0.80 6.40 -11.47
N LEU A 260 -1.43 5.46 -12.17
CA LEU A 260 -2.81 5.59 -12.61
C LEU A 260 -3.81 5.35 -11.47
N ILE A 261 -3.47 4.52 -10.49
CA ILE A 261 -4.37 4.14 -9.40
C ILE A 261 -4.90 5.38 -8.63
N PRO A 262 -4.06 6.30 -8.12
CA PRO A 262 -4.57 7.48 -7.44
C PRO A 262 -5.33 8.44 -8.37
N GLN A 263 -5.08 8.42 -9.68
CA GLN A 263 -5.86 9.19 -10.65
C GLN A 263 -7.29 8.64 -10.78
N TYR A 264 -7.46 7.31 -10.81
CA TYR A 264 -8.79 6.69 -10.75
C TYR A 264 -9.52 7.02 -9.45
N ILE A 265 -8.84 6.93 -8.29
CA ILE A 265 -9.43 7.29 -6.99
C ILE A 265 -9.89 8.75 -6.99
N ALA A 266 -9.05 9.68 -7.44
CA ALA A 266 -9.38 11.09 -7.52
C ALA A 266 -10.59 11.35 -8.45
N ALA A 267 -10.65 10.65 -9.60
CA ALA A 267 -11.80 10.72 -10.52
C ALA A 267 -13.10 10.24 -9.85
N MET A 268 -13.05 9.16 -9.06
CA MET A 268 -14.20 8.70 -8.27
C MET A 268 -14.65 9.74 -7.21
N TRP A 269 -13.72 10.57 -6.72
CA TRP A 269 -14.01 11.68 -5.82
C TRP A 269 -14.46 12.96 -6.57
N GLY A 270 -14.65 12.87 -7.90
CA GLY A 270 -15.12 13.98 -8.73
C GLY A 270 -14.02 14.97 -9.13
N ILE A 271 -12.76 14.60 -9.04
CA ILE A 271 -11.62 15.43 -9.42
C ILE A 271 -11.16 15.05 -10.83
N GLU A 272 -11.33 15.97 -11.80
CA GLU A 272 -11.04 15.71 -13.22
C GLU A 272 -9.53 15.68 -13.55
N SER A 273 -8.69 16.29 -12.71
CA SER A 273 -7.23 16.35 -12.95
C SER A 273 -6.47 16.08 -11.65
N PHE A 274 -5.80 14.95 -11.58
CA PHE A 274 -4.92 14.56 -10.50
C PHE A 274 -3.70 13.83 -11.05
N GLY A 275 -2.56 13.96 -10.37
CA GLY A 275 -1.32 13.32 -10.83
C GLY A 275 -0.78 14.01 -12.10
N ASP A 276 -0.07 13.23 -12.91
CA ASP A 276 0.49 13.68 -14.19
C ASP A 276 -0.53 13.83 -15.33
N GLY A 277 -1.80 13.54 -15.05
CA GLY A 277 -2.90 13.68 -16.01
C GLY A 277 -2.95 12.60 -17.09
N THR A 278 -2.21 11.53 -16.99
CA THR A 278 -2.16 10.45 -18.00
C THR A 278 -3.51 9.77 -18.16
N LEU A 279 -4.31 9.63 -17.11
CA LEU A 279 -5.65 9.06 -17.18
C LEU A 279 -6.59 9.92 -18.06
N ALA A 280 -6.55 11.24 -17.91
CA ALA A 280 -7.39 12.17 -18.67
C ALA A 280 -7.03 12.22 -20.16
N ALA A 281 -5.79 11.91 -20.53
CA ALA A 281 -5.31 11.91 -21.90
C ALA A 281 -5.69 10.65 -22.71
N GLY A 282 -6.14 9.59 -22.03
CA GLY A 282 -6.49 8.29 -22.63
C GLY A 282 -7.99 8.06 -22.94
N ASN A 283 -8.86 9.05 -22.65
CA ASN A 283 -10.32 8.97 -22.89
C ASN A 283 -10.73 9.73 -24.13
#